data_bd15337318780033d6e0cdda1cb3ac4b
#
_entry.id   bd15337318780033d6e0cdda1cb3ac4b
#
_cell.length_a   1.000
_cell.length_b   1.000
_cell.length_c   1.000
_cell.angle_alpha   90.00
_cell.angle_beta   90.00
_cell.angle_gamma   90.00
#
_symmetry.space_group_name_H-M   'P 1'
#
loop_
_entity.id
_entity.type
_entity.pdbx_description
1 polymer ?
#
loop_
_entity_poly.entity_id
_entity_poly.type
_entity_poly.pdbx_seq_one_letter_code
_entity_poly.pdbx_strand_id
1 'polypeptide(L)'
;MLKRSLVFMHPATLSLRNGQMVIIRKEIPDDNLTVPIEDIGLVMINHAMVSLTIPLLNALTEQNVAVIFCNEKGMPASMLYNLQGNTTQGETLHNQLEAGEVLKKTLWKQIIEAKIKNQAALLNKMGKEGSI
;
A
#
# COMPACT_ATOMS: atom_id res chain seq x y z
N MET A 1 -16.69 0.03 -5.35
CA MET A 1 -16.12 -1.32 -5.20
C MET A 1 -14.88 -1.22 -4.32
N LEU A 2 -14.73 -2.09 -3.33
CA LEU A 2 -13.53 -2.09 -2.47
C LEU A 2 -12.36 -2.63 -3.26
N LYS A 3 -11.35 -1.80 -3.50
CA LYS A 3 -10.11 -2.21 -4.17
C LYS A 3 -9.24 -3.07 -3.25
N ARG A 4 -8.47 -3.97 -3.83
CA ARG A 4 -7.58 -4.90 -3.12
C ARG A 4 -6.29 -4.22 -2.69
N SER A 5 -5.78 -4.60 -1.51
CA SER A 5 -4.42 -4.29 -1.07
C SER A 5 -3.56 -5.55 -1.19
N LEU A 6 -2.47 -5.46 -1.93
CA LEU A 6 -1.54 -6.56 -2.16
C LEU A 6 -0.22 -6.26 -1.43
N VAL A 7 0.23 -7.22 -0.62
CA VAL A 7 1.51 -7.11 0.12
C VAL A 7 2.42 -8.26 -0.30
N PHE A 8 3.61 -7.94 -0.80
CA PHE A 8 4.61 -8.91 -1.25
C PHE A 8 5.70 -9.06 -0.21
N MET A 9 5.64 -10.13 0.56
CA MET A 9 6.57 -10.47 1.64
C MET A 9 7.55 -11.61 1.27
N HIS A 10 7.41 -12.16 0.07
CA HIS A 10 8.21 -13.27 -0.46
C HIS A 10 8.74 -12.94 -1.85
N PRO A 11 9.82 -13.60 -2.31
CA PRO A 11 10.34 -13.43 -3.66
C PRO A 11 9.29 -13.65 -4.73
N ALA A 12 9.11 -12.66 -5.59
CA ALA A 12 8.13 -12.73 -6.68
C ALA A 12 8.59 -11.89 -7.89
N THR A 13 8.11 -12.26 -9.07
CA THR A 13 8.23 -11.45 -10.27
C THR A 13 6.85 -10.93 -10.67
N LEU A 14 6.74 -9.61 -10.79
CA LEU A 14 5.50 -8.92 -11.09
C LEU A 14 5.61 -8.28 -12.48
N SER A 15 4.68 -8.61 -13.35
CA SER A 15 4.65 -8.10 -14.72
C SER A 15 3.23 -7.74 -15.16
N LEU A 16 3.10 -7.01 -16.26
CA LEU A 16 1.82 -6.67 -16.87
C LEU A 16 1.55 -7.59 -18.05
N ARG A 17 0.35 -8.15 -18.11
CA ARG A 17 -0.14 -8.88 -19.28
C ARG A 17 -1.65 -8.68 -19.41
N ASN A 18 -2.11 -8.24 -20.58
CA ASN A 18 -3.53 -8.04 -20.90
C ASN A 18 -4.31 -7.24 -19.83
N GLY A 19 -3.75 -6.12 -19.35
CA GLY A 19 -4.38 -5.29 -18.32
C GLY A 19 -4.41 -5.90 -16.92
N GLN A 20 -3.69 -7.01 -16.71
CA GLN A 20 -3.61 -7.70 -15.43
C GLN A 20 -2.19 -7.72 -14.90
N MET A 21 -2.04 -7.60 -13.59
CA MET A 21 -0.80 -7.92 -12.90
C MET A 21 -0.64 -9.43 -12.87
N VAL A 22 0.44 -9.93 -13.44
CA VAL A 22 0.86 -11.33 -13.36
C VAL A 22 1.86 -11.46 -12.23
N ILE A 23 1.60 -12.37 -11.31
CA ILE A 23 2.41 -12.63 -10.11
C ILE A 23 2.98 -14.03 -10.25
N ILE A 24 4.31 -14.13 -10.36
CA ILE A 24 5.04 -15.40 -10.39
C ILE A 24 5.81 -15.51 -9.09
N ARG A 25 5.43 -16.46 -8.23
CA ARG A 25 6.13 -16.73 -6.97
C ARG A 25 7.31 -17.66 -7.24
N LYS A 26 8.51 -17.27 -6.81
CA LYS A 26 9.74 -18.06 -7.07
C LYS A 26 9.77 -19.39 -6.30
N GLU A 27 9.02 -19.49 -5.23
CA GLU A 27 9.01 -20.68 -4.34
C GLU A 27 8.00 -21.74 -4.74
N ILE A 28 7.04 -21.41 -5.61
CA ILE A 28 5.97 -22.32 -6.03
C ILE A 28 5.98 -22.43 -7.55
N PRO A 29 6.49 -23.53 -8.12
CA PRO A 29 6.45 -23.76 -9.57
C PRO A 29 5.00 -23.75 -10.08
N ASP A 30 4.77 -23.17 -11.25
CA ASP A 30 3.49 -23.10 -11.97
C ASP A 30 2.36 -22.29 -11.29
N ASP A 31 2.66 -21.54 -10.23
CA ASP A 31 1.68 -20.69 -9.56
C ASP A 31 1.67 -19.27 -10.17
N ASN A 32 1.00 -19.14 -11.31
CA ASN A 32 0.77 -17.88 -11.98
C ASN A 32 -0.57 -17.28 -11.53
N LEU A 33 -0.52 -16.34 -10.59
CA LEU A 33 -1.69 -15.58 -10.17
C LEU A 33 -1.85 -14.34 -11.05
N THR A 34 -3.08 -14.00 -11.38
CA THR A 34 -3.37 -12.75 -12.09
C THR A 34 -4.39 -11.92 -11.32
N VAL A 35 -4.21 -10.61 -11.32
CA VAL A 35 -5.12 -9.65 -10.69
C VAL A 35 -5.36 -8.50 -11.66
N PRO A 36 -6.61 -8.17 -12.01
CA PRO A 36 -6.91 -7.00 -12.83
C PRO A 36 -6.38 -5.73 -12.17
N ILE A 37 -5.72 -4.84 -12.94
CA ILE A 37 -5.13 -3.62 -12.39
C ILE A 37 -6.22 -2.72 -11.77
N GLU A 38 -7.40 -2.68 -12.36
CA GLU A 38 -8.55 -1.88 -11.88
C GLU A 38 -9.04 -2.28 -10.49
N ASP A 39 -8.82 -3.54 -10.09
CA ASP A 39 -9.20 -4.07 -8.76
C ASP A 39 -8.16 -3.75 -7.68
N ILE A 40 -7.01 -3.19 -8.05
CA ILE A 40 -5.91 -2.93 -7.12
C ILE A 40 -5.99 -1.48 -6.63
N GLY A 41 -5.92 -1.27 -5.32
CA GLY A 41 -5.84 0.05 -4.71
C GLY A 41 -4.48 0.36 -4.09
N LEU A 42 -3.81 -0.69 -3.60
CA LEU A 42 -2.50 -0.57 -2.95
C LEU A 42 -1.62 -1.77 -3.30
N VAL A 43 -0.37 -1.51 -3.59
CA VAL A 43 0.69 -2.52 -3.69
C VAL A 43 1.81 -2.16 -2.72
N MET A 44 2.16 -3.08 -1.83
CA MET A 44 3.27 -2.90 -0.89
C MET A 44 4.35 -3.94 -1.17
N ILE A 45 5.56 -3.47 -1.45
CA ILE A 45 6.73 -4.31 -1.72
C ILE A 45 7.58 -4.35 -0.46
N ASN A 46 7.55 -5.48 0.24
CA ASN A 46 8.24 -5.70 1.51
C ASN A 46 9.27 -6.84 1.45
N HIS A 47 9.85 -7.07 0.27
CA HIS A 47 10.92 -8.07 0.10
C HIS A 47 11.89 -7.64 -1.00
N ALA A 48 13.19 -7.71 -0.71
CA ALA A 48 14.26 -7.26 -1.62
C ALA A 48 14.33 -8.02 -2.95
N MET A 49 13.86 -9.28 -2.99
CA MET A 49 13.88 -10.13 -4.20
C MET A 49 12.56 -10.06 -5.01
N VAL A 50 11.75 -9.03 -4.81
CA VAL A 50 10.62 -8.75 -5.70
C VAL A 50 11.11 -7.95 -6.90
N SER A 51 10.79 -8.43 -8.11
CA SER A 51 11.10 -7.76 -9.37
C SER A 51 9.83 -7.20 -9.99
N LEU A 52 9.88 -5.98 -10.50
CA LEU A 52 8.76 -5.32 -11.18
C LEU A 52 9.18 -4.85 -12.57
N THR A 53 8.25 -4.93 -13.53
CA THR A 53 8.48 -4.40 -14.88
C THR A 53 7.96 -2.97 -15.00
N ILE A 54 8.63 -2.13 -15.80
CA ILE A 54 8.21 -0.75 -16.05
C ILE A 54 6.77 -0.65 -16.62
N PRO A 55 6.35 -1.48 -17.58
CA PRO A 55 4.95 -1.46 -18.03
C PRO A 55 3.94 -1.68 -16.92
N LEU A 56 4.24 -2.55 -15.94
CA LEU A 56 3.37 -2.74 -14.77
C LEU A 56 3.32 -1.48 -13.90
N LEU A 57 4.46 -0.86 -13.61
CA LEU A 57 4.51 0.38 -12.82
C LEU A 57 3.70 1.50 -13.47
N ASN A 58 3.82 1.67 -14.79
CA ASN A 58 3.04 2.66 -15.53
C ASN A 58 1.53 2.37 -15.43
N ALA A 59 1.10 1.14 -15.67
CA ALA A 59 -0.31 0.76 -15.58
C ALA A 59 -0.88 0.98 -14.17
N LEU A 60 -0.11 0.69 -13.11
CA LEU A 60 -0.51 0.94 -11.74
C LEU A 60 -0.68 2.44 -11.47
N THR A 61 0.26 3.27 -11.93
CA THR A 61 0.17 4.73 -11.73
C THR A 61 -0.97 5.36 -12.52
N GLU A 62 -1.24 4.92 -13.75
CA GLU A 62 -2.38 5.37 -14.57
C GLU A 62 -3.72 5.12 -13.87
N GLN A 63 -3.84 4.03 -13.12
CA GLN A 63 -5.02 3.67 -12.33
C GLN A 63 -5.00 4.26 -10.90
N ASN A 64 -4.05 5.17 -10.60
CA ASN A 64 -3.86 5.77 -9.29
C ASN A 64 -3.70 4.75 -8.15
N VAL A 65 -3.06 3.62 -8.43
CA VAL A 65 -2.71 2.63 -7.43
C VAL A 65 -1.51 3.14 -6.62
N ALA A 66 -1.63 3.14 -5.30
CA ALA A 66 -0.50 3.47 -4.43
C ALA A 66 0.50 2.30 -4.41
N VAL A 67 1.75 2.54 -4.82
CA VAL A 67 2.83 1.54 -4.76
C VAL A 67 3.86 2.00 -3.73
N ILE A 68 4.00 1.23 -2.65
CA ILE A 68 4.89 1.53 -1.53
C ILE A 68 6.04 0.53 -1.51
N PHE A 69 7.26 1.03 -1.38
CA PHE A 69 8.46 0.22 -1.20
C PHE A 69 8.93 0.31 0.24
N CYS A 70 9.16 -0.86 0.86
CA CYS A 70 9.67 -0.94 2.23
C CYS A 70 11.20 -1.11 2.22
N ASN A 71 11.83 -0.65 3.30
CA ASN A 71 13.25 -0.90 3.54
C ASN A 71 13.48 -2.30 4.15
N GLU A 72 14.73 -2.65 4.43
CA GLU A 72 15.13 -3.94 5.03
C GLU A 72 14.48 -4.23 6.39
N LYS A 73 14.02 -3.19 7.09
CA LYS A 73 13.30 -3.30 8.38
C LYS A 73 11.79 -3.46 8.20
N GLY A 74 11.29 -3.57 6.97
CA GLY A 74 9.87 -3.65 6.66
C GLY A 74 9.12 -2.33 6.84
N MET A 75 9.83 -1.20 6.95
CA MET A 75 9.21 0.11 7.08
C MET A 75 9.03 0.76 5.71
N PRO A 76 7.89 1.42 5.44
CA PRO A 76 7.69 2.20 4.22
C PRO A 76 8.79 3.24 4.08
N ALA A 77 9.50 3.22 2.95
CA ALA A 77 10.64 4.10 2.69
C ALA A 77 10.42 5.02 1.49
N SER A 78 9.69 4.55 0.48
CA SER A 78 9.39 5.34 -0.71
C SER A 78 8.05 4.93 -1.33
N MET A 79 7.52 5.79 -2.19
CA MET A 79 6.26 5.56 -2.88
C MET A 79 6.37 6.00 -4.33
N LEU A 80 5.80 5.20 -5.24
CA LEU A 80 5.64 5.60 -6.62
C LEU A 80 4.48 6.58 -6.74
N TYR A 81 4.72 7.66 -7.46
CA TYR A 81 3.80 8.78 -7.57
C TYR A 81 3.51 9.12 -9.03
N ASN A 82 2.23 9.34 -9.37
CA ASN A 82 1.84 9.78 -10.69
C ASN A 82 2.00 11.30 -10.82
N LEU A 83 2.97 11.75 -11.61
CA LEU A 83 3.25 13.18 -11.83
C LEU A 83 2.14 13.91 -12.61
N GLN A 84 1.33 13.19 -13.37
CA GLN A 84 0.27 13.75 -14.23
C GLN A 84 -1.14 13.49 -13.67
N GLY A 85 -1.25 12.85 -12.53
CA GLY A 85 -2.46 12.19 -12.06
C GLY A 85 -3.61 13.09 -11.63
N ASN A 86 -3.42 14.37 -11.39
CA ASN A 86 -4.53 15.28 -11.09
C ASN A 86 -4.05 16.73 -11.02
N THR A 87 -4.78 17.67 -11.64
CA THR A 87 -4.47 19.12 -11.58
C THR A 87 -4.57 19.69 -10.17
N THR A 88 -5.38 19.09 -9.29
CA THR A 88 -5.56 19.50 -7.89
C THR A 88 -4.58 18.87 -6.92
N GLN A 89 -3.71 17.97 -7.39
CA GLN A 89 -2.79 17.21 -6.53
C GLN A 89 -1.72 18.10 -5.89
N GLY A 90 -1.18 19.06 -6.66
CA GLY A 90 -0.24 20.06 -6.14
C GLY A 90 -0.88 20.94 -5.06
N GLU A 91 -2.12 21.37 -5.26
CA GLU A 91 -2.89 22.13 -4.27
C GLU A 91 -3.18 21.31 -3.01
N THR A 92 -3.60 20.05 -3.18
CA THR A 92 -3.84 19.14 -2.05
C THR A 92 -2.58 18.91 -1.24
N LEU A 93 -1.44 18.67 -1.91
CA LEU A 93 -0.15 18.51 -1.22
C LEU A 93 0.27 19.79 -0.50
N HIS A 94 0.10 20.94 -1.14
CA HIS A 94 0.38 22.24 -0.53
C HIS A 94 -0.47 22.46 0.73
N ASN A 95 -1.77 22.22 0.67
CA ASN A 95 -2.68 22.29 1.80
C ASN A 95 -2.31 21.31 2.94
N GLN A 96 -1.81 20.12 2.61
CA GLN A 96 -1.33 19.16 3.60
C GLN A 96 -0.05 19.65 4.30
N LEU A 97 0.88 20.24 3.56
CA LEU A 97 2.13 20.78 4.11
C LEU A 97 1.88 22.01 4.99
N GLU A 98 0.96 22.88 4.58
CA GLU A 98 0.58 24.09 5.32
C GLU A 98 -0.41 23.82 6.46
N ALA A 99 -0.88 22.59 6.61
CA ALA A 99 -1.79 22.20 7.69
C ALA A 99 -1.22 22.62 9.06
N GLY A 100 -1.98 23.43 9.79
CA GLY A 100 -1.55 23.95 11.09
C GLY A 100 -1.29 22.86 12.12
N GLU A 101 -0.42 23.15 13.09
CA GLU A 101 -0.04 22.23 14.18
C GLU A 101 -1.24 21.69 14.95
N VAL A 102 -2.29 22.49 15.15
CA VAL A 102 -3.51 22.11 15.85
C VAL A 102 -4.24 21.00 15.08
N LEU A 103 -4.36 21.14 13.75
CA LEU A 103 -4.97 20.11 12.90
C LEU A 103 -4.16 18.82 12.91
N LYS A 104 -2.84 18.91 12.76
CA LYS A 104 -1.93 17.76 12.79
C LYS A 104 -2.04 17.00 14.12
N LYS A 105 -2.05 17.71 15.25
CA LYS A 105 -2.20 17.10 16.58
C LYS A 105 -3.57 16.45 16.77
N THR A 106 -4.64 17.08 16.29
CA THR A 106 -6.01 16.54 16.37
C THR A 106 -6.14 15.24 15.57
N LEU A 107 -5.64 15.24 14.32
CA LEU A 107 -5.64 14.04 13.47
C LEU A 107 -4.77 12.92 14.07
N TRP A 108 -3.60 13.27 14.57
CA TRP A 108 -2.72 12.30 15.24
C TRP A 108 -3.39 11.66 16.45
N LYS A 109 -4.06 12.46 17.29
CA LYS A 109 -4.82 11.96 18.44
C LYS A 109 -5.88 10.94 18.01
N GLN A 110 -6.68 11.26 16.97
CA GLN A 110 -7.71 10.36 16.44
C GLN A 110 -7.13 9.04 15.93
N ILE A 111 -6.00 9.10 15.22
CA ILE A 111 -5.30 7.92 14.71
C ILE A 111 -4.82 7.03 15.87
N ILE A 112 -4.20 7.60 16.89
CA ILE A 112 -3.72 6.86 18.05
C ILE A 112 -4.87 6.24 18.85
N GLU A 113 -5.96 6.98 19.09
CA GLU A 113 -7.15 6.46 19.75
C GLU A 113 -7.76 5.27 18.98
N ALA A 114 -7.89 5.39 17.65
CA ALA A 114 -8.39 4.30 16.82
C ALA A 114 -7.46 3.08 16.85
N LYS A 115 -6.15 3.30 16.80
CA LYS A 115 -5.15 2.23 16.90
C LYS A 115 -5.26 1.47 18.21
N ILE A 116 -5.33 2.18 19.34
CA ILE A 116 -5.45 1.56 20.67
C ILE A 116 -6.75 0.75 20.78
N LYS A 117 -7.88 1.32 20.34
CA LYS A 117 -9.18 0.63 20.34
C LYS A 117 -9.14 -0.66 19.50
N ASN A 118 -8.55 -0.60 18.31
CA ASN A 118 -8.45 -1.76 17.44
C ASN A 118 -7.53 -2.84 18.01
N GLN A 119 -6.41 -2.45 18.64
CA GLN A 119 -5.52 -3.39 19.31
C GLN A 119 -6.19 -4.05 20.53
N ALA A 120 -6.90 -3.28 21.34
CA ALA A 120 -7.66 -3.79 22.48
C ALA A 120 -8.76 -4.78 22.02
N ALA A 121 -9.51 -4.43 20.97
CA ALA A 121 -10.53 -5.31 20.40
C ALA A 121 -9.93 -6.63 19.90
N LEU A 122 -8.75 -6.58 19.26
CA LEU A 122 -8.03 -7.79 18.82
C LEU A 122 -7.60 -8.65 19.99
N LEU A 123 -7.02 -8.07 21.05
CA LEU A 123 -6.60 -8.78 22.24
C LEU A 123 -7.78 -9.46 22.95
N ASN A 124 -8.89 -8.76 23.10
CA ASN A 124 -10.12 -9.33 23.67
C ASN A 124 -10.63 -10.51 22.84
N LYS A 125 -10.61 -10.40 21.50
CA LYS A 125 -10.99 -11.50 20.60
C LYS A 125 -10.07 -12.71 20.71
N MET A 126 -8.81 -12.51 21.07
CA MET A 126 -7.82 -13.57 21.29
C MET A 126 -7.84 -14.14 22.73
N GLY A 127 -8.79 -13.72 23.57
CA GLY A 127 -8.89 -14.17 24.98
C GLY A 127 -7.80 -13.61 25.90
N LYS A 128 -7.13 -12.54 25.48
CA LYS A 128 -6.17 -11.82 26.32
C LYS A 128 -6.81 -10.52 26.77
N GLU A 129 -6.93 -10.31 28.07
CA GLU A 129 -7.40 -9.02 28.60
C GLU A 129 -6.41 -7.92 28.22
N GLY A 130 -6.88 -6.96 27.40
CA GLY A 130 -6.17 -5.72 27.15
C GLY A 130 -6.61 -4.69 28.17
N SER A 131 -5.76 -4.31 29.10
CA SER A 131 -5.99 -3.10 29.91
C SER A 131 -5.89 -1.87 29.01
N ILE A 132 -6.94 -1.08 28.97
CA ILE A 132 -6.99 0.25 28.35
C ILE A 132 -6.61 1.28 29.42
#